data_8e36003f43a8efd30e560aae8d89921c
#
_entry.id   8e36003f43a8efd30e560aae8d89921c
#
_cell.length_a   1.000
_cell.length_b   1.000
_cell.length_c   1.000
_cell.angle_alpha   90.00
_cell.angle_beta   90.00
_cell.angle_gamma   90.00
#
_symmetry.space_group_name_H-M   'P 1'
#
loop_
_entity.id
_entity.type
_entity.pdbx_description
1 polymer ?
#
loop_
_entity_poly.entity_id
_entity_poly.type
_entity_poly.pdbx_seq_one_letter_code
_entity_poly.pdbx_strand_id
1 'polypeptide(L)' 'MKVSLKAARVNAELRQSDVAEKLGVPVDRVKYLESKEGSAKITYEMLLVLCSLYGCTPDDIFLPIDYPKSEVSGG' A
#
# COMPACT_ATOMS: atom_id res chain seq x y z
N MET A 1 -2.47 -13.81 6.77
CA MET A 1 -3.00 -13.76 5.40
C MET A 1 -2.70 -12.42 4.76
N LYS A 2 -2.29 -12.43 3.51
CA LYS A 2 -1.95 -11.19 2.82
C LYS A 2 -3.12 -10.73 1.97
N VAL A 3 -3.32 -9.42 1.95
CA VAL A 3 -4.39 -8.80 1.16
C VAL A 3 -3.79 -7.68 0.32
N SER A 4 -4.51 -7.30 -0.73
CA SER A 4 -4.07 -6.17 -1.56
C SER A 4 -4.22 -4.86 -0.79
N LEU A 5 -3.57 -3.82 -1.30
CA LEU A 5 -3.73 -2.49 -0.71
C LEU A 5 -5.19 -2.07 -0.73
N LYS A 6 -5.90 -2.38 -1.82
CA LYS A 6 -7.31 -2.04 -1.90
C LYS A 6 -8.11 -2.78 -0.83
N ALA A 7 -7.84 -4.08 -0.65
CA ALA A 7 -8.56 -4.85 0.35
C ALA A 7 -8.27 -4.35 1.75
N ALA A 8 -7.04 -3.97 2.04
CA ALA A 8 -6.69 -3.43 3.35
C ALA A 8 -7.43 -2.13 3.60
N ARG A 9 -7.54 -1.29 2.57
CA ARG A 9 -8.29 -0.04 2.68
C ARG A 9 -9.76 -0.31 2.97
N VAL A 10 -10.34 -1.24 2.22
CA VAL A 10 -11.75 -1.57 2.41
C VAL A 10 -11.99 -2.15 3.80
N ASN A 11 -11.08 -2.99 4.27
CA ASN A 11 -11.19 -3.56 5.61
C ASN A 11 -11.10 -2.48 6.68
N ALA A 12 -10.41 -1.40 6.39
CA ALA A 12 -10.33 -0.26 7.32
C ALA A 12 -11.51 0.68 7.17
N GLU A 13 -12.46 0.35 6.29
CA GLU A 13 -13.67 1.12 6.06
C GLU A 13 -13.38 2.54 5.57
N LEU A 14 -12.36 2.64 4.72
CA LEU A 14 -11.98 3.92 4.14
C LEU A 14 -12.23 3.90 2.63
N ARG A 15 -12.70 5.03 2.12
CA ARG A 15 -12.84 5.22 0.68
C ARG A 15 -11.56 5.80 0.13
N GLN A 16 -11.41 5.70 -1.19
CA GLN A 16 -10.22 6.27 -1.83
C GLN A 16 -10.12 7.77 -1.55
N SER A 17 -11.26 8.45 -1.53
CA SER A 17 -11.27 9.89 -1.23
C SER A 17 -10.80 10.17 0.19
N ASP A 18 -11.15 9.29 1.13
CA ASP A 18 -10.72 9.46 2.52
C ASP A 18 -9.21 9.36 2.62
N VAL A 19 -8.64 8.39 1.92
CA VAL A 19 -7.20 8.20 1.94
C VAL A 19 -6.50 9.36 1.26
N ALA A 20 -7.05 9.81 0.13
CA ALA A 20 -6.48 10.95 -0.59
C ALA A 20 -6.44 12.18 0.31
N GLU A 21 -7.50 12.42 1.06
CA GLU A 21 -7.54 13.55 1.98
C GLU A 21 -6.49 13.43 3.06
N LYS A 22 -6.36 12.23 3.64
CA LYS A 22 -5.39 12.03 4.70
C LYS A 22 -3.96 12.18 4.21
N LEU A 23 -3.71 11.80 2.96
CA LEU A 23 -2.38 11.92 2.38
C LEU A 23 -2.11 13.30 1.77
N GLY A 24 -3.15 14.09 1.56
CA GLY A 24 -2.99 15.39 0.92
C GLY A 24 -2.68 15.28 -0.55
N VAL A 25 -3.26 14.29 -1.23
CA VAL A 25 -3.00 14.05 -2.65
C VAL A 25 -4.35 13.92 -3.38
N PRO A 26 -4.34 14.04 -4.71
CA PRO A 26 -5.56 13.80 -5.48
C PRO A 26 -5.98 12.34 -5.38
N VAL A 27 -7.28 12.09 -5.52
CA VAL A 27 -7.79 10.73 -5.43
C VAL A 27 -7.20 9.83 -6.51
N ASP A 28 -6.86 10.40 -7.66
CA ASP A 28 -6.24 9.63 -8.74
C ASP A 28 -4.92 9.03 -8.30
N ARG A 29 -4.22 9.68 -7.38
CA ARG A 29 -2.97 9.13 -6.86
C ARG A 29 -3.24 7.86 -6.07
N VAL A 30 -4.31 7.85 -5.28
CA VAL A 30 -4.68 6.67 -4.52
C VAL A 30 -5.07 5.54 -5.47
N LYS A 31 -5.83 5.87 -6.51
CA LYS A 31 -6.20 4.87 -7.51
C LYS A 31 -4.96 4.26 -8.15
N TYR A 32 -4.00 5.10 -8.47
CA TYR A 32 -2.75 4.62 -9.08
C TYR A 32 -2.00 3.69 -8.13
N LEU A 33 -1.92 4.07 -6.86
CA LEU A 33 -1.21 3.24 -5.88
C LEU A 33 -1.85 1.87 -5.72
N GLU A 34 -3.15 1.77 -5.96
CA GLU A 34 -3.85 0.50 -5.85
C GLU A 34 -3.82 -0.29 -7.15
N SER A 35 -3.40 0.32 -8.24
CA SER A 35 -3.31 -0.39 -9.52
C SER A 35 -2.12 -1.34 -9.49
N LYS A 36 -2.13 -2.28 -10.44
CA LYS A 36 -1.03 -3.22 -10.53
C LYS A 36 0.30 -2.51 -10.77
N GLU A 37 0.28 -1.53 -11.68
CA GLU A 37 1.49 -0.80 -12.01
C GLU A 37 1.96 0.06 -10.84
N GLY A 38 1.04 0.80 -10.23
CA GLY A 38 1.41 1.70 -9.15
C GLY A 38 1.86 0.95 -7.91
N SER A 39 1.19 -0.16 -7.59
CA SER A 39 1.58 -0.92 -6.42
C SER A 39 2.94 -1.60 -6.64
N ALA A 40 3.28 -1.90 -7.89
CA ALA A 40 4.60 -2.47 -8.19
C ALA A 40 5.71 -1.46 -8.01
N LYS A 41 5.38 -0.17 -8.02
CA LYS A 41 6.37 0.90 -7.89
C LYS A 41 6.31 1.62 -6.56
N ILE A 42 5.49 1.13 -5.64
CA ILE A 42 5.32 1.82 -4.37
C ILE A 42 6.61 1.74 -3.56
N THR A 43 6.94 2.86 -2.90
CA THR A 43 8.11 2.87 -2.03
C THR A 43 7.75 2.24 -0.70
N TYR A 44 8.78 1.77 0.01
CA TYR A 44 8.53 1.19 1.32
C TYR A 44 7.98 2.23 2.29
N GLU A 45 8.43 3.48 2.17
CA GLU A 45 7.94 4.56 3.02
C GLU A 45 6.45 4.77 2.81
N MET A 46 6.02 4.81 1.55
CA MET A 46 4.59 4.98 1.28
C MET A 46 3.79 3.79 1.78
N LEU A 47 4.35 2.60 1.63
CA LEU A 47 3.68 1.40 2.14
C LEU A 47 3.48 1.51 3.65
N LEU A 48 4.49 1.99 4.38
CA LEU A 48 4.36 2.17 5.82
C LEU A 48 3.29 3.18 6.17
N VAL A 49 3.21 4.27 5.41
CA VAL A 49 2.18 5.28 5.63
C VAL A 49 0.80 4.68 5.45
N LEU A 50 0.60 3.94 4.36
CA LEU A 50 -0.69 3.34 4.10
C LEU A 50 -1.04 2.29 5.15
N CYS A 51 -0.09 1.49 5.57
CA CYS A 51 -0.33 0.51 6.61
C CYS A 51 -0.72 1.17 7.91
N SER A 52 -0.11 2.30 8.23
CA SER A 52 -0.48 3.07 9.42
C SER A 52 -1.94 3.52 9.34
N LEU A 53 -2.36 3.97 8.16
CA LEU A 53 -3.74 4.41 7.98
C LEU A 53 -4.72 3.23 8.07
N TYR A 54 -4.31 2.08 7.57
CA TYR A 54 -5.21 0.93 7.48
C TYR A 54 -5.14 0.02 8.70
N GLY A 55 -4.22 0.30 9.63
CA GLY A 55 -4.12 -0.52 10.84
C GLY A 55 -3.55 -1.90 10.59
N CYS A 56 -2.61 -1.99 9.66
CA CYS A 56 -1.98 -3.26 9.33
C CYS A 56 -0.46 -3.07 9.25
N THR A 57 0.25 -4.15 8.97
CA THR A 57 1.69 -4.11 8.81
C THR A 57 2.04 -4.43 7.36
N PRO A 58 3.26 -4.07 6.92
CA PRO A 58 3.66 -4.42 5.55
C PRO A 58 3.60 -5.91 5.27
N ASP A 59 3.77 -6.75 6.28
CA ASP A 59 3.69 -8.20 6.10
C ASP A 59 2.28 -8.65 5.74
N ASP A 60 1.28 -7.83 6.03
CA ASP A 60 -0.11 -8.16 5.72
C ASP A 60 -0.48 -7.81 4.30
N ILE A 61 0.39 -7.11 3.59
CA ILE A 61 0.07 -6.59 2.26
C ILE A 61 0.75 -7.42 1.18
N PHE A 62 -0.03 -7.84 0.20
CA PHE A 62 0.50 -8.48 -0.99
C PHE A 62 0.78 -7.41 -2.05
N LEU A 63 2.00 -7.38 -2.54
CA LEU A 63 2.40 -6.47 -3.62
C LEU A 63 2.97 -7.28 -4.76
N PRO A 64 2.76 -6.82 -6.00
CA PRO A 64 3.32 -7.52 -7.16
C PRO A 64 4.79 -7.17 -7.39
N ILE A 65 5.54 -7.02 -6.32
CA ILE A 65 6.97 -6.72 -6.39
C ILE A 65 7.68 -7.55 -5.35
N ASP A 66 8.95 -7.66 -5.56
CA ASP A 66 9.83 -8.42 -4.69
C ASP A 66 10.85 -7.44 -4.12
N TYR A 67 10.68 -7.08 -2.86
CA TYR A 67 11.55 -6.08 -2.26
C TYR A 67 12.96 -6.61 -2.11
N PRO A 68 13.96 -5.72 -2.29
CA PRO A 68 15.35 -6.14 -2.19
C PRO A 68 15.70 -6.71 -0.83
N LYS A 69 14.89 -6.50 0.17
CA LYS A 69 15.18 -7.01 1.50
C LYS A 69 15.42 -8.51 1.50
N SER A 70 14.71 -9.23 0.66
CA SER A 70 14.89 -10.68 0.58
C SER A 70 16.27 -11.01 0.04
N GLU A 71 16.73 -10.23 -0.89
CA GLU A 71 18.05 -10.43 -1.47
C GLU A 71 19.13 -10.00 -0.51
N VAL A 72 18.88 -8.89 0.18
CA VAL A 72 19.86 -8.41 1.14
C VAL A 72 20.04 -9.42 2.25
N SER A 73 18.95 -9.96 2.76
CA SER A 73 19.05 -10.92 3.83
C SER A 73 19.65 -12.22 3.34
N GLY A 74 19.40 -12.58 2.12
CA GLY A 74 19.99 -13.78 1.55
C GLY A 74 21.38 -13.57 1.04
N GLY A 75 21.70 -12.33 0.79
CA GLY A 75 23.00 -11.99 0.23
C GLY A 75 24.08 -12.15 1.22
#